data_c61a80c9b3bb63f0a19a0854be28a989
#
_entry.id   c61a80c9b3bb63f0a19a0854be28a989
#
_cell.length_a   1.000
_cell.length_b   1.000
_cell.length_c   1.000
_cell.angle_alpha   90.00
_cell.angle_beta   90.00
_cell.angle_gamma   90.00
#
_symmetry.space_group_name_H-M   'P 1'
#
loop_
_entity.id
_entity.type
_entity.pdbx_description
1 polymer ?
#
loop_
_entity_poly.entity_id
_entity_poly.type
_entity_poly.pdbx_seq_one_letter_code
_entity_poly.pdbx_strand_id
1 'polypeptide(L)'
;MKSTGTIINKIYSPLSAQGQGVSIQGYEGSFHQMAARQFFGSDIEVIPCATFRDVVKIAANKKESKGGVMAIENSIAGSILPNYTLLQKSNLKIVGEVYLPIKQHLLVNPGVKLEDIKEVHSHHMAIQQCMEYLDKYNWKLVETDDTALSAKHIQQHKSKHIAGIAGKLAAELYNLNIIVPNIHTQKSNYTRFLILQRSADSKPIEGANKATINFITNHAKGALAKVLTLIAGNGINLSKLQSMPIAGTNFTYSFHADLEFENKSQLDSALSDIEKLTEAINIFGIYKNGNNQPS
;
A
#
# COMPACT_ATOMS: atom_id res chain seq x y z
N MET A 1 27.69 22.80 9.07
CA MET A 1 26.51 21.91 8.95
C MET A 1 25.64 22.48 7.84
N LYS A 2 25.78 22.04 6.59
CA LYS A 2 24.92 22.44 5.46
C LYS A 2 23.85 21.36 5.31
N SER A 3 22.59 21.77 5.36
CA SER A 3 21.41 20.96 5.51
C SER A 3 21.24 19.93 4.39
N THR A 4 21.05 18.69 4.76
CA THR A 4 20.62 17.55 3.94
C THR A 4 19.27 17.78 3.23
N GLY A 5 18.55 18.86 3.56
CA GLY A 5 17.23 19.17 2.99
C GLY A 5 17.22 19.58 1.50
N THR A 6 18.38 20.01 0.94
CA THR A 6 18.42 20.53 -0.44
C THR A 6 18.57 19.43 -1.50
N ILE A 7 19.05 18.25 -1.12
CA ILE A 7 19.23 17.12 -2.05
C ILE A 7 17.91 16.38 -2.27
N ILE A 8 17.08 16.24 -1.22
CA ILE A 8 15.77 15.55 -1.28
C ILE A 8 14.81 16.28 -2.22
N ASN A 9 14.77 17.61 -2.20
CA ASN A 9 13.87 18.39 -3.06
C ASN A 9 14.18 18.32 -4.57
N LYS A 10 15.40 17.95 -4.98
CA LYS A 10 15.73 17.78 -6.40
C LYS A 10 15.35 16.42 -6.97
N ILE A 11 15.17 15.40 -6.13
CA ILE A 11 14.81 14.04 -6.55
C ILE A 11 13.31 13.90 -6.80
N TYR A 12 12.48 14.75 -6.17
CA TYR A 12 11.02 14.72 -6.24
C TYR A 12 10.41 15.82 -7.10
N SER A 13 11.16 16.44 -8.00
CA SER A 13 10.55 17.37 -8.95
C SER A 13 9.58 16.61 -9.86
N PRO A 14 8.30 17.01 -9.95
CA PRO A 14 7.34 16.35 -10.82
C PRO A 14 7.78 16.50 -12.27
N LEU A 15 8.14 15.38 -12.90
CA LEU A 15 8.56 15.30 -14.31
C LEU A 15 7.39 15.17 -15.28
N SER A 16 6.20 15.67 -14.96
CA SER A 16 5.16 15.76 -15.98
C SER A 16 4.32 17.02 -15.81
N ALA A 17 4.46 17.88 -16.78
CA ALA A 17 3.52 18.97 -17.03
C ALA A 17 2.18 18.35 -17.47
N GLN A 18 1.26 18.12 -16.54
CA GLN A 18 -0.19 17.93 -16.77
C GLN A 18 -0.90 16.90 -15.87
N GLY A 19 -0.37 16.57 -14.68
CA GLY A 19 -1.13 15.77 -13.69
C GLY A 19 -1.59 14.38 -14.19
N GLN A 20 -0.80 13.72 -15.02
CA GLN A 20 -1.16 12.43 -15.62
C GLN A 20 -0.76 11.21 -14.79
N GLY A 21 0.22 11.35 -13.90
CA GLY A 21 0.72 10.28 -13.06
C GLY A 21 -0.11 10.01 -11.81
N VAL A 22 0.22 8.96 -11.09
CA VAL A 22 -0.34 8.61 -9.78
C VAL A 22 0.73 8.67 -8.71
N SER A 23 0.40 9.23 -7.54
CA SER A 23 1.34 9.31 -6.43
C SER A 23 1.52 7.95 -5.76
N ILE A 24 2.77 7.62 -5.45
CA ILE A 24 3.16 6.38 -4.78
C ILE A 24 4.14 6.67 -3.63
N GLN A 25 4.15 5.86 -2.58
CA GLN A 25 5.22 5.92 -1.59
C GLN A 25 6.42 5.12 -2.10
N GLY A 26 7.63 5.66 -1.87
CA GLY A 26 8.89 5.07 -2.32
C GLY A 26 9.30 5.55 -3.72
N TYR A 27 10.12 4.76 -4.37
CA TYR A 27 10.77 5.10 -5.64
C TYR A 27 10.22 4.27 -6.80
N GLU A 28 10.64 4.63 -8.02
CA GLU A 28 10.44 3.80 -9.20
C GLU A 28 11.05 2.41 -8.98
N GLY A 29 10.34 1.37 -9.39
CA GLY A 29 10.71 -0.02 -9.10
C GLY A 29 10.11 -0.58 -7.82
N SER A 30 9.43 0.24 -7.00
CA SER A 30 8.80 -0.20 -5.76
C SER A 30 7.57 -1.09 -5.99
N PHE A 31 7.12 -1.78 -4.95
CA PHE A 31 5.87 -2.55 -4.98
C PHE A 31 4.64 -1.64 -5.18
N HIS A 32 4.69 -0.39 -4.75
CA HIS A 32 3.64 0.59 -5.05
C HIS A 32 3.53 0.87 -6.56
N GLN A 33 4.66 1.01 -7.27
CA GLN A 33 4.61 1.15 -8.73
C GLN A 33 4.12 -0.14 -9.41
N MET A 34 4.48 -1.32 -8.89
CA MET A 34 3.93 -2.58 -9.41
C MET A 34 2.40 -2.62 -9.25
N ALA A 35 1.87 -2.21 -8.10
CA ALA A 35 0.44 -2.12 -7.87
C ALA A 35 -0.23 -1.07 -8.78
N ALA A 36 0.41 0.09 -8.98
CA ALA A 36 -0.06 1.10 -9.93
C ALA A 36 -0.15 0.54 -11.36
N ARG A 37 0.90 -0.15 -11.82
CA ARG A 37 0.91 -0.78 -13.15
C ARG A 37 -0.13 -1.88 -13.30
N GLN A 38 -0.37 -2.66 -12.27
CA GLN A 38 -1.39 -3.71 -12.31
C GLN A 38 -2.80 -3.13 -12.45
N PHE A 39 -3.09 -1.98 -11.85
CA PHE A 39 -4.41 -1.36 -11.90
C PHE A 39 -4.62 -0.46 -13.12
N PHE A 40 -3.63 0.38 -13.45
CA PHE A 40 -3.75 1.41 -14.48
C PHE A 40 -3.12 1.03 -15.83
N GLY A 41 -2.38 -0.07 -15.89
CA GLY A 41 -1.59 -0.48 -17.05
C GLY A 41 -0.10 -0.16 -16.92
N SER A 42 0.72 -0.82 -17.75
CA SER A 42 2.20 -0.76 -17.68
C SER A 42 2.79 0.63 -17.84
N ASP A 43 2.09 1.50 -18.59
CA ASP A 43 2.61 2.80 -19.03
C ASP A 43 2.24 3.94 -18.07
N ILE A 44 1.61 3.62 -16.94
CA ILE A 44 1.26 4.62 -15.93
C ILE A 44 2.51 5.30 -15.38
N GLU A 45 2.54 6.61 -15.49
CA GLU A 45 3.55 7.42 -14.82
C GLU A 45 3.31 7.45 -13.30
N VAL A 46 4.38 7.37 -12.54
CA VAL A 46 4.30 7.45 -11.08
C VAL A 46 4.99 8.69 -10.57
N ILE A 47 4.46 9.24 -9.48
CA ILE A 47 5.00 10.39 -8.77
C ILE A 47 5.54 9.87 -7.43
N PRO A 48 6.86 9.65 -7.31
CA PRO A 48 7.48 9.15 -6.09
C PRO A 48 7.31 10.12 -4.93
N CYS A 49 6.91 9.61 -3.77
CA CYS A 49 6.72 10.36 -2.54
C CYS A 49 7.51 9.73 -1.40
N ALA A 50 8.12 10.55 -0.55
CA ALA A 50 8.86 10.07 0.61
C ALA A 50 7.94 9.44 1.66
N THR A 51 6.74 10.01 1.85
CA THR A 51 5.80 9.60 2.89
C THR A 51 4.40 9.34 2.34
N PHE A 52 3.62 8.53 3.05
CA PHE A 52 2.19 8.35 2.74
C PHE A 52 1.38 9.64 2.87
N ARG A 53 1.82 10.59 3.72
CA ARG A 53 1.21 11.92 3.81
C ARG A 53 1.36 12.67 2.48
N ASP A 54 2.53 12.60 1.84
CA ASP A 54 2.77 13.23 0.55
C ASP A 54 1.95 12.55 -0.55
N VAL A 55 1.84 11.21 -0.52
CA VAL A 55 0.96 10.46 -1.44
C VAL A 55 -0.46 11.02 -1.39
N VAL A 56 -1.05 11.15 -0.20
CA VAL A 56 -2.43 11.66 -0.03
C VAL A 56 -2.53 13.12 -0.47
N LYS A 57 -1.55 13.96 -0.13
CA LYS A 57 -1.51 15.38 -0.50
C LYS A 57 -1.48 15.56 -2.02
N ILE A 58 -0.60 14.84 -2.71
CA ILE A 58 -0.46 14.89 -4.17
C ILE A 58 -1.68 14.26 -4.85
N ALA A 59 -2.18 13.13 -4.36
CA ALA A 59 -3.39 12.49 -4.88
C ALA A 59 -4.62 13.42 -4.83
N ALA A 60 -4.71 14.26 -3.80
CA ALA A 60 -5.80 15.24 -3.66
C ALA A 60 -5.67 16.43 -4.61
N ASN A 61 -4.51 16.68 -5.21
CA ASN A 61 -4.27 17.82 -6.09
C ASN A 61 -4.47 17.44 -7.57
N LYS A 62 -5.54 17.95 -8.18
CA LYS A 62 -5.89 17.68 -9.59
C LYS A 62 -4.81 18.11 -10.59
N LYS A 63 -4.05 19.15 -10.26
CA LYS A 63 -2.99 19.64 -11.14
C LYS A 63 -1.73 18.76 -11.12
N GLU A 64 -1.55 17.99 -10.05
CA GLU A 64 -0.35 17.19 -9.82
C GLU A 64 -0.54 15.73 -10.20
N SER A 65 -1.74 15.16 -9.95
CA SER A 65 -1.95 13.72 -10.18
C SER A 65 -3.38 13.35 -10.55
N LYS A 66 -3.56 12.12 -11.08
CA LYS A 66 -4.87 11.47 -11.28
C LYS A 66 -5.39 10.78 -10.03
N GLY A 67 -4.55 10.62 -9.00
CA GLY A 67 -4.86 9.90 -7.78
C GLY A 67 -3.61 9.36 -7.11
N GLY A 68 -3.74 8.33 -6.26
CA GLY A 68 -2.62 7.74 -5.55
C GLY A 68 -2.81 6.24 -5.31
N VAL A 69 -1.69 5.58 -5.00
CA VAL A 69 -1.67 4.18 -4.59
C VAL A 69 -1.06 4.09 -3.19
N MET A 70 -1.79 3.51 -2.26
CA MET A 70 -1.42 3.47 -0.85
C MET A 70 -1.54 2.06 -0.28
N ALA A 71 -0.46 1.49 0.21
CA ALA A 71 -0.51 0.24 0.96
C ALA A 71 -1.34 0.43 2.23
N ILE A 72 -2.25 -0.51 2.52
CA ILE A 72 -3.12 -0.44 3.70
C ILE A 72 -2.90 -1.61 4.66
N GLU A 73 -2.46 -2.74 4.14
CA GLU A 73 -2.30 -3.98 4.90
C GLU A 73 -1.28 -4.89 4.24
N ASN A 74 -0.53 -5.61 5.05
CA ASN A 74 0.31 -6.72 4.63
C ASN A 74 -0.07 -7.99 5.38
N SER A 75 -0.10 -9.15 4.72
CA SER A 75 -0.56 -10.41 5.30
C SER A 75 0.31 -10.93 6.44
N ILE A 76 1.54 -10.43 6.59
CA ILE A 76 2.48 -10.80 7.66
C ILE A 76 2.55 -9.70 8.73
N ALA A 77 2.73 -8.45 8.30
CA ALA A 77 2.91 -7.30 9.20
C ALA A 77 1.59 -6.69 9.71
N GLY A 78 0.44 -7.08 9.12
CA GLY A 78 -0.88 -6.58 9.52
C GLY A 78 -1.21 -5.21 8.93
N SER A 79 -2.14 -4.51 9.58
CA SER A 79 -2.66 -3.22 9.15
C SER A 79 -1.66 -2.09 9.32
N ILE A 80 -1.54 -1.21 8.33
CA ILE A 80 -0.71 0.02 8.38
C ILE A 80 -1.58 1.13 8.96
N LEU A 81 -1.74 1.12 10.29
CA LEU A 81 -2.68 1.98 11.01
C LEU A 81 -2.57 3.48 10.68
N PRO A 82 -1.37 4.09 10.52
CA PRO A 82 -1.27 5.49 10.12
C PRO A 82 -2.00 5.82 8.81
N ASN A 83 -2.08 4.87 7.87
CA ASN A 83 -2.70 5.07 6.57
C ASN A 83 -4.23 5.14 6.65
N TYR A 84 -4.84 4.42 7.59
CA TYR A 84 -6.28 4.58 7.88
C TYR A 84 -6.60 6.00 8.37
N THR A 85 -5.74 6.56 9.23
CA THR A 85 -5.89 7.94 9.71
C THR A 85 -5.74 8.96 8.57
N LEU A 86 -4.79 8.75 7.66
CA LEU A 86 -4.60 9.61 6.49
C LEU A 86 -5.83 9.54 5.57
N LEU A 87 -6.35 8.34 5.30
CA LEU A 87 -7.54 8.15 4.49
C LEU A 87 -8.76 8.86 5.13
N GLN A 88 -8.96 8.68 6.43
CA GLN A 88 -10.08 9.29 7.17
C GLN A 88 -10.05 10.84 7.13
N LYS A 89 -8.86 11.43 7.14
CA LYS A 89 -8.66 12.89 7.09
C LYS A 89 -8.63 13.46 5.69
N SER A 90 -8.67 12.62 4.66
CA SER A 90 -8.62 13.05 3.27
C SER A 90 -10.02 13.12 2.65
N ASN A 91 -10.15 13.86 1.54
CA ASN A 91 -11.34 13.85 0.69
C ASN A 91 -11.20 12.86 -0.48
N LEU A 92 -10.32 11.87 -0.33
CA LEU A 92 -10.12 10.83 -1.34
C LEU A 92 -11.12 9.71 -1.18
N LYS A 93 -11.46 9.07 -2.30
CA LYS A 93 -12.28 7.87 -2.37
C LYS A 93 -11.46 6.70 -2.84
N ILE A 94 -11.74 5.52 -2.31
CA ILE A 94 -11.21 4.26 -2.81
C ILE A 94 -12.00 3.89 -4.05
N VAL A 95 -11.30 3.75 -5.19
CA VAL A 95 -11.90 3.35 -6.46
C VAL A 95 -11.49 1.94 -6.89
N GLY A 96 -10.64 1.30 -6.13
CA GLY A 96 -10.19 -0.06 -6.36
C GLY A 96 -9.14 -0.49 -5.37
N GLU A 97 -8.74 -1.75 -5.48
CA GLU A 97 -7.67 -2.32 -4.67
C GLU A 97 -6.85 -3.32 -5.49
N VAL A 98 -5.62 -3.54 -5.07
CA VAL A 98 -4.71 -4.52 -5.65
C VAL A 98 -4.10 -5.36 -4.53
N TYR A 99 -4.14 -6.67 -4.65
CA TYR A 99 -3.40 -7.61 -3.83
C TYR A 99 -2.16 -8.05 -4.60
N LEU A 100 -0.99 -7.68 -4.10
CA LEU A 100 0.28 -7.93 -4.77
C LEU A 100 1.12 -8.90 -3.94
N PRO A 101 1.59 -10.04 -4.51
CA PRO A 101 2.55 -10.90 -3.85
C PRO A 101 3.89 -10.18 -3.71
N ILE A 102 4.41 -10.11 -2.50
CA ILE A 102 5.70 -9.47 -2.20
C ILE A 102 6.80 -10.50 -2.31
N LYS A 103 7.53 -10.46 -3.42
CA LYS A 103 8.66 -11.35 -3.69
C LYS A 103 9.95 -10.56 -3.64
N GLN A 104 10.81 -10.93 -2.69
CA GLN A 104 12.13 -10.32 -2.53
C GLN A 104 13.18 -11.16 -3.25
N HIS A 105 14.05 -10.49 -3.98
CA HIS A 105 15.13 -11.10 -4.77
C HIS A 105 16.47 -10.48 -4.36
N LEU A 106 17.55 -11.25 -4.47
CA LEU A 106 18.91 -10.73 -4.33
C LEU A 106 19.38 -10.21 -5.68
N LEU A 107 19.68 -8.91 -5.74
CA LEU A 107 20.01 -8.17 -6.94
C LEU A 107 21.45 -7.72 -6.91
N VAL A 108 22.13 -7.82 -8.07
CA VAL A 108 23.53 -7.36 -8.23
C VAL A 108 23.71 -6.71 -9.61
N ASN A 109 24.78 -5.94 -9.79
CA ASN A 109 25.18 -5.48 -11.11
C ASN A 109 25.57 -6.66 -12.03
N PRO A 110 25.40 -6.50 -13.34
CA PRO A 110 25.82 -7.52 -14.29
C PRO A 110 27.29 -7.92 -14.13
N GLY A 111 27.56 -9.24 -14.14
CA GLY A 111 28.89 -9.80 -13.98
C GLY A 111 29.35 -10.04 -12.55
N VAL A 112 28.59 -9.59 -11.54
CA VAL A 112 28.88 -9.87 -10.12
C VAL A 112 28.39 -11.28 -9.77
N LYS A 113 29.22 -12.04 -9.06
CA LYS A 113 28.90 -13.37 -8.58
C LYS A 113 28.56 -13.36 -7.09
N LEU A 114 27.97 -14.44 -6.59
CA LEU A 114 27.54 -14.57 -5.18
C LEU A 114 28.74 -14.45 -4.21
N GLU A 115 29.89 -15.00 -4.59
CA GLU A 115 31.16 -14.95 -3.84
C GLU A 115 31.77 -13.56 -3.73
N ASP A 116 31.41 -12.64 -4.62
CA ASP A 116 31.92 -11.26 -4.60
C ASP A 116 31.20 -10.37 -3.56
N ILE A 117 30.03 -10.81 -3.07
CA ILE A 117 29.17 -10.02 -2.20
C ILE A 117 29.76 -9.92 -0.80
N LYS A 118 29.87 -8.69 -0.30
CA LYS A 118 30.30 -8.37 1.08
C LYS A 118 29.22 -7.67 1.88
N GLU A 119 28.34 -6.93 1.21
CA GLU A 119 27.27 -6.17 1.85
C GLU A 119 25.94 -6.40 1.14
N VAL A 120 24.82 -6.35 1.89
CA VAL A 120 23.46 -6.41 1.37
C VAL A 120 22.69 -5.20 1.87
N HIS A 121 22.16 -4.40 0.95
CA HIS A 121 21.44 -3.16 1.23
C HIS A 121 19.96 -3.31 0.93
N SER A 122 19.10 -2.91 1.84
CA SER A 122 17.66 -2.81 1.60
C SER A 122 16.93 -2.11 2.76
N HIS A 123 15.63 -1.89 2.59
CA HIS A 123 14.74 -1.48 3.68
C HIS A 123 14.72 -2.55 4.78
N HIS A 124 14.72 -2.13 6.05
CA HIS A 124 14.80 -3.02 7.21
C HIS A 124 13.77 -4.17 7.16
N MET A 125 12.51 -3.90 6.76
CA MET A 125 11.48 -4.94 6.66
C MET A 125 11.81 -6.00 5.60
N ALA A 126 12.43 -5.61 4.48
CA ALA A 126 12.83 -6.56 3.45
C ALA A 126 14.01 -7.43 3.93
N ILE A 127 14.96 -6.83 4.66
CA ILE A 127 16.05 -7.58 5.30
C ILE A 127 15.47 -8.60 6.29
N GLN A 128 14.59 -8.18 7.20
CA GLN A 128 13.95 -9.07 8.18
C GLN A 128 13.17 -10.22 7.52
N GLN A 129 12.47 -9.94 6.44
CA GLN A 129 11.74 -10.98 5.68
C GLN A 129 12.66 -12.00 5.01
N CYS A 130 13.95 -11.70 4.86
CA CYS A 130 14.94 -12.55 4.18
C CYS A 130 15.99 -13.16 5.12
N MET A 131 15.89 -12.96 6.44
CA MET A 131 16.94 -13.35 7.41
C MET A 131 17.32 -14.82 7.29
N GLU A 132 16.37 -15.73 7.15
CA GLU A 132 16.65 -17.17 7.02
C GLU A 132 17.55 -17.53 5.82
N TYR A 133 17.51 -16.71 4.77
CA TYR A 133 18.44 -16.81 3.65
C TYR A 133 19.77 -16.13 3.96
N LEU A 134 19.73 -14.92 4.53
CA LEU A 134 20.89 -14.08 4.76
C LEU A 134 21.84 -14.66 5.82
N ASP A 135 21.31 -15.34 6.84
CA ASP A 135 22.08 -15.98 7.91
C ASP A 135 23.02 -17.11 7.43
N LYS A 136 22.88 -17.53 6.16
CA LYS A 136 23.80 -18.51 5.53
C LYS A 136 25.13 -17.89 5.13
N TYR A 137 25.24 -16.56 5.19
CA TYR A 137 26.41 -15.81 4.70
C TYR A 137 26.88 -14.81 5.75
N ASN A 138 28.16 -14.48 5.72
CA ASN A 138 28.74 -13.47 6.59
C ASN A 138 28.78 -12.09 5.90
N TRP A 139 27.62 -11.65 5.37
CA TRP A 139 27.49 -10.36 4.73
C TRP A 139 27.12 -9.27 5.73
N LYS A 140 27.64 -8.07 5.55
CA LYS A 140 27.19 -6.90 6.30
C LYS A 140 25.83 -6.46 5.78
N LEU A 141 24.83 -6.41 6.66
CA LEU A 141 23.48 -5.93 6.34
C LEU A 141 23.39 -4.43 6.60
N VAL A 142 22.93 -3.67 5.59
CA VAL A 142 22.84 -2.21 5.65
C VAL A 142 21.41 -1.79 5.36
N GLU A 143 20.78 -1.17 6.35
CA GLU A 143 19.43 -0.65 6.22
C GLU A 143 19.41 0.65 5.42
N THR A 144 18.40 0.78 4.57
CA THR A 144 18.14 1.95 3.73
C THR A 144 16.66 2.31 3.78
N ASP A 145 16.32 3.50 3.30
CA ASP A 145 14.94 4.02 3.37
C ASP A 145 13.94 3.27 2.47
N ASP A 146 14.41 2.65 1.38
CA ASP A 146 13.53 1.99 0.41
C ASP A 146 14.27 0.89 -0.38
N THR A 147 13.56 -0.20 -0.72
CA THR A 147 14.12 -1.34 -1.46
C THR A 147 14.54 -0.97 -2.88
N ALA A 148 13.71 -0.21 -3.61
CA ALA A 148 14.00 0.19 -4.97
C ALA A 148 15.10 1.26 -5.03
N LEU A 149 15.18 2.14 -4.02
CA LEU A 149 16.27 3.09 -3.87
C LEU A 149 17.61 2.37 -3.69
N SER A 150 17.67 1.30 -2.90
CA SER A 150 18.86 0.46 -2.76
C SER A 150 19.32 -0.11 -4.10
N ALA A 151 18.38 -0.65 -4.89
CA ALA A 151 18.67 -1.15 -6.23
C ALA A 151 19.22 -0.05 -7.14
N LYS A 152 18.61 1.14 -7.12
CA LYS A 152 19.09 2.30 -7.87
C LYS A 152 20.51 2.71 -7.50
N HIS A 153 20.83 2.78 -6.20
CA HIS A 153 22.17 3.13 -5.73
C HIS A 153 23.22 2.11 -6.18
N ILE A 154 22.93 0.81 -6.07
CA ILE A 154 23.83 -0.25 -6.50
C ILE A 154 24.18 -0.09 -7.99
N GLN A 155 23.18 0.17 -8.82
CA GLN A 155 23.36 0.41 -10.25
C GLN A 155 24.19 1.67 -10.52
N GLN A 156 23.86 2.80 -9.87
CA GLN A 156 24.55 4.07 -10.08
C GLN A 156 26.03 4.02 -9.68
N HIS A 157 26.34 3.35 -8.58
CA HIS A 157 27.72 3.20 -8.09
C HIS A 157 28.48 2.04 -8.76
N LYS A 158 27.82 1.27 -9.65
CA LYS A 158 28.41 0.09 -10.31
C LYS A 158 29.14 -0.83 -9.34
N SER A 159 28.57 -0.99 -8.14
CA SER A 159 29.21 -1.77 -7.09
C SER A 159 29.41 -3.22 -7.51
N LYS A 160 30.57 -3.78 -7.20
CA LYS A 160 30.93 -5.19 -7.44
C LYS A 160 30.81 -6.05 -6.16
N HIS A 161 30.57 -5.42 -5.00
CA HIS A 161 30.58 -6.09 -3.69
C HIS A 161 29.30 -5.86 -2.88
N ILE A 162 28.34 -5.12 -3.43
CA ILE A 162 27.07 -4.82 -2.76
C ILE A 162 25.96 -5.46 -3.56
N ALA A 163 25.11 -6.22 -2.87
CA ALA A 163 23.85 -6.71 -3.38
C ALA A 163 22.68 -5.90 -2.78
N GLY A 164 21.56 -5.88 -3.46
CA GLY A 164 20.30 -5.31 -2.96
C GLY A 164 19.22 -6.35 -2.79
N ILE A 165 18.28 -6.10 -1.88
CA ILE A 165 17.05 -6.87 -1.81
C ILE A 165 15.91 -5.98 -2.32
N ALA A 166 15.27 -6.39 -3.42
CA ALA A 166 14.13 -5.67 -3.98
C ALA A 166 13.23 -6.57 -4.84
N GLY A 167 12.15 -5.99 -5.36
CA GLY A 167 11.23 -6.64 -6.28
C GLY A 167 11.78 -6.76 -7.70
N LYS A 168 11.14 -7.61 -8.52
CA LYS A 168 11.52 -7.84 -9.93
C LYS A 168 11.53 -6.56 -10.76
N LEU A 169 10.57 -5.67 -10.56
CA LEU A 169 10.49 -4.41 -11.30
C LEU A 169 11.73 -3.52 -11.08
N ALA A 170 12.28 -3.49 -9.88
CA ALA A 170 13.51 -2.75 -9.60
C ALA A 170 14.71 -3.35 -10.37
N ALA A 171 14.80 -4.69 -10.46
CA ALA A 171 15.83 -5.34 -11.25
C ALA A 171 15.73 -4.96 -12.73
N GLU A 172 14.52 -4.96 -13.30
CA GLU A 172 14.26 -4.59 -14.70
C GLU A 172 14.60 -3.12 -14.98
N LEU A 173 14.09 -2.20 -14.15
CA LEU A 173 14.29 -0.76 -14.37
C LEU A 173 15.74 -0.31 -14.20
N TYR A 174 16.48 -0.92 -13.30
CA TYR A 174 17.87 -0.56 -13.03
C TYR A 174 18.89 -1.50 -13.69
N ASN A 175 18.42 -2.39 -14.60
CA ASN A 175 19.29 -3.32 -15.32
C ASN A 175 20.21 -4.12 -14.37
N LEU A 176 19.63 -4.63 -13.28
CA LEU A 176 20.31 -5.49 -12.32
C LEU A 176 19.97 -6.96 -12.58
N ASN A 177 20.90 -7.85 -12.29
CA ASN A 177 20.67 -9.29 -12.35
C ASN A 177 20.03 -9.78 -11.04
N ILE A 178 18.97 -10.58 -11.16
CA ILE A 178 18.47 -11.39 -10.05
C ILE A 178 19.39 -12.60 -9.91
N ILE A 179 20.32 -12.54 -8.95
CA ILE A 179 21.26 -13.64 -8.73
C ILE A 179 20.65 -14.78 -7.93
N VAL A 180 19.75 -14.45 -7.00
CA VAL A 180 18.94 -15.45 -6.27
C VAL A 180 17.51 -14.96 -6.18
N PRO A 181 16.56 -15.69 -6.78
CA PRO A 181 15.16 -15.31 -6.72
C PRO A 181 14.48 -15.78 -5.42
N ASN A 182 13.45 -15.02 -4.98
CA ASN A 182 12.53 -15.42 -3.91
C ASN A 182 13.23 -15.79 -2.59
N ILE A 183 14.14 -14.94 -2.11
CA ILE A 183 14.90 -15.20 -0.88
C ILE A 183 14.10 -14.95 0.42
N HIS A 184 12.89 -14.37 0.34
CA HIS A 184 12.03 -14.14 1.50
C HIS A 184 11.56 -15.47 2.12
N THR A 185 11.51 -15.53 3.45
CA THR A 185 11.16 -16.72 4.23
C THR A 185 9.70 -17.13 4.00
N GLN A 186 8.76 -16.24 4.27
CA GLN A 186 7.34 -16.51 4.12
C GLN A 186 6.88 -16.34 2.67
N LYS A 187 6.57 -17.45 2.00
CA LYS A 187 6.20 -17.45 0.56
C LYS A 187 4.82 -16.87 0.30
N SER A 188 3.89 -16.96 1.25
CA SER A 188 2.56 -16.35 1.21
C SER A 188 2.60 -14.95 1.84
N ASN A 189 3.29 -14.03 1.19
CA ASN A 189 3.41 -12.63 1.60
C ASN A 189 2.71 -11.74 0.58
N TYR A 190 1.61 -11.09 0.98
CA TYR A 190 0.81 -10.21 0.13
C TYR A 190 0.66 -8.85 0.79
N THR A 191 0.71 -7.81 -0.03
CA THR A 191 0.33 -6.45 0.39
C THR A 191 -0.90 -6.02 -0.38
N ARG A 192 -1.87 -5.49 0.34
CA ARG A 192 -3.06 -4.87 -0.21
C ARG A 192 -2.81 -3.38 -0.38
N PHE A 193 -3.03 -2.89 -1.59
CA PHE A 193 -2.92 -1.48 -1.96
C PHE A 193 -4.30 -0.94 -2.32
N LEU A 194 -4.63 0.24 -1.82
CA LEU A 194 -5.81 1.00 -2.19
C LEU A 194 -5.49 1.95 -3.31
N ILE A 195 -6.41 2.05 -4.27
CA ILE A 195 -6.36 3.02 -5.36
C ILE A 195 -7.25 4.19 -4.98
N LEU A 196 -6.65 5.35 -4.88
CA LEU A 196 -7.29 6.56 -4.35
C LEU A 196 -7.51 7.58 -5.45
N GLN A 197 -8.71 8.17 -5.49
CA GLN A 197 -9.04 9.30 -6.36
C GLN A 197 -9.81 10.37 -5.59
N ARG A 198 -9.81 11.59 -6.11
CA ARG A 198 -10.64 12.67 -5.55
C ARG A 198 -12.12 12.33 -5.71
N SER A 199 -12.92 12.69 -4.72
CA SER A 199 -14.37 12.43 -4.73
C SER A 199 -15.06 13.01 -5.98
N ALA A 200 -14.61 14.18 -6.44
CA ALA A 200 -15.15 14.81 -7.65
C ALA A 200 -14.81 14.08 -8.96
N ASP A 201 -13.77 13.28 -8.98
CA ASP A 201 -13.33 12.53 -10.17
C ASP A 201 -13.76 11.05 -10.13
N SER A 202 -14.20 10.56 -8.95
CA SER A 202 -14.65 9.19 -8.78
C SER A 202 -16.05 8.99 -9.40
N LYS A 203 -16.19 7.91 -10.14
CA LYS A 203 -17.47 7.52 -10.76
C LYS A 203 -17.98 6.23 -10.12
N PRO A 204 -19.31 6.00 -10.12
CA PRO A 204 -19.86 4.69 -9.77
C PRO A 204 -19.21 3.58 -10.60
N ILE A 205 -18.85 2.49 -9.96
CA ILE A 205 -18.16 1.36 -10.61
C ILE A 205 -19.18 0.26 -10.84
N GLU A 206 -19.44 -0.03 -12.10
CA GLU A 206 -20.33 -1.12 -12.49
C GLU A 206 -19.77 -2.47 -12.03
N GLY A 207 -20.63 -3.31 -11.43
CA GLY A 207 -20.23 -4.60 -10.88
C GLY A 207 -19.36 -4.47 -9.62
N ALA A 208 -19.44 -3.35 -8.90
CA ALA A 208 -18.84 -3.23 -7.58
C ALA A 208 -19.49 -4.23 -6.61
N ASN A 209 -18.64 -4.89 -5.82
CA ASN A 209 -19.03 -5.94 -4.88
C ASN A 209 -18.29 -5.84 -3.53
N LYS A 210 -17.62 -4.70 -3.30
CA LYS A 210 -16.94 -4.41 -2.04
C LYS A 210 -17.09 -2.94 -1.67
N ALA A 211 -17.28 -2.68 -0.38
CA ALA A 211 -17.33 -1.33 0.17
C ALA A 211 -16.39 -1.24 1.39
N THR A 212 -15.61 -0.17 1.46
CA THR A 212 -14.87 0.19 2.68
C THR A 212 -15.60 1.33 3.37
N ILE A 213 -15.97 1.09 4.63
CA ILE A 213 -16.68 2.05 5.47
C ILE A 213 -15.90 2.33 6.75
N ASN A 214 -16.20 3.45 7.38
CA ASN A 214 -15.86 3.72 8.78
C ASN A 214 -17.14 4.11 9.52
N PHE A 215 -17.33 3.55 10.71
CA PHE A 215 -18.47 3.89 11.54
C PHE A 215 -18.08 4.04 13.01
N ILE A 216 -18.89 4.79 13.76
CA ILE A 216 -18.76 5.02 15.19
C ILE A 216 -20.01 4.50 15.85
N THR A 217 -19.89 3.63 16.85
CA THR A 217 -21.01 3.18 17.66
C THR A 217 -21.06 3.96 18.97
N ASN A 218 -22.23 4.06 19.57
CA ASN A 218 -22.34 4.50 20.95
C ASN A 218 -21.53 3.57 21.87
N HIS A 219 -21.09 4.09 23.01
CA HIS A 219 -20.27 3.34 23.98
C HIS A 219 -21.18 2.46 24.90
N ALA A 220 -22.04 1.62 24.31
CA ALA A 220 -22.94 0.73 25.02
C ALA A 220 -22.52 -0.74 24.88
N LYS A 221 -22.86 -1.55 25.88
CA LYS A 221 -22.61 -3.01 25.83
C LYS A 221 -23.33 -3.61 24.63
N GLY A 222 -22.60 -4.35 23.79
CA GLY A 222 -23.13 -5.03 22.61
C GLY A 222 -23.37 -4.13 21.39
N ALA A 223 -23.05 -2.81 21.43
CA ALA A 223 -23.28 -1.92 20.29
C ALA A 223 -22.60 -2.40 19.01
N LEU A 224 -21.30 -2.72 19.06
CA LEU A 224 -20.59 -3.29 17.92
C LEU A 224 -21.19 -4.63 17.45
N ALA A 225 -21.54 -5.51 18.38
CA ALA A 225 -22.12 -6.82 18.06
C ALA A 225 -23.44 -6.67 17.27
N LYS A 226 -24.28 -5.71 17.64
CA LYS A 226 -25.56 -5.44 16.92
C LYS A 226 -25.28 -5.00 15.48
N VAL A 227 -24.31 -4.11 15.25
CA VAL A 227 -23.91 -3.68 13.91
C VAL A 227 -23.41 -4.86 13.08
N LEU A 228 -22.55 -5.70 13.64
CA LEU A 228 -22.03 -6.89 12.93
C LEU A 228 -23.13 -7.90 12.61
N THR A 229 -24.09 -8.09 13.52
CA THR A 229 -25.26 -8.96 13.29
C THR A 229 -26.15 -8.45 12.15
N LEU A 230 -26.34 -7.11 12.05
CA LEU A 230 -27.09 -6.53 10.93
C LEU A 230 -26.38 -6.70 9.59
N ILE A 231 -25.05 -6.50 9.57
CA ILE A 231 -24.23 -6.73 8.36
C ILE A 231 -24.43 -8.17 7.88
N ALA A 232 -24.25 -9.14 8.77
CA ALA A 232 -24.42 -10.56 8.46
C ALA A 232 -25.87 -10.92 8.07
N GLY A 233 -26.86 -10.33 8.74
CA GLY A 233 -28.29 -10.54 8.46
C GLY A 233 -28.73 -10.04 7.08
N ASN A 234 -28.01 -9.07 6.51
CA ASN A 234 -28.20 -8.62 5.12
C ASN A 234 -27.39 -9.47 4.10
N GLY A 235 -26.81 -10.60 4.49
CA GLY A 235 -26.04 -11.47 3.60
C GLY A 235 -24.68 -10.90 3.17
N ILE A 236 -24.14 -9.95 3.93
CA ILE A 236 -22.86 -9.30 3.64
C ILE A 236 -21.74 -9.98 4.41
N ASN A 237 -20.65 -10.34 3.72
CA ASN A 237 -19.43 -10.82 4.34
C ASN A 237 -18.59 -9.65 4.84
N LEU A 238 -18.07 -9.75 6.07
CA LEU A 238 -17.14 -8.80 6.66
C LEU A 238 -15.72 -9.33 6.51
N SER A 239 -15.01 -8.87 5.49
CA SER A 239 -13.64 -9.36 5.21
C SER A 239 -12.55 -8.62 5.99
N LYS A 240 -12.87 -7.46 6.60
CA LYS A 240 -11.96 -6.68 7.45
C LYS A 240 -12.74 -5.94 8.52
N LEU A 241 -12.17 -5.92 9.73
CA LEU A 241 -12.61 -5.06 10.82
C LEU A 241 -11.37 -4.53 11.57
N GLN A 242 -11.23 -3.22 11.64
CA GLN A 242 -10.13 -2.56 12.34
C GLN A 242 -10.65 -1.46 13.24
N SER A 243 -10.48 -1.62 14.55
CA SER A 243 -10.79 -0.56 15.52
C SER A 243 -9.68 0.48 15.57
N MET A 244 -10.04 1.74 15.70
CA MET A 244 -9.11 2.85 15.86
C MET A 244 -9.61 3.82 16.93
N PRO A 245 -8.76 4.22 17.90
CA PRO A 245 -9.15 5.21 18.89
C PRO A 245 -9.38 6.57 18.22
N ILE A 246 -10.41 7.27 18.65
CA ILE A 246 -10.71 8.63 18.19
C ILE A 246 -9.88 9.60 19.04
N ALA A 247 -8.96 10.33 18.40
CA ALA A 247 -8.12 11.28 19.10
C ALA A 247 -8.94 12.38 19.80
N GLY A 248 -8.57 12.70 21.03
CA GLY A 248 -9.26 13.73 21.83
C GLY A 248 -10.54 13.23 22.54
N THR A 249 -10.84 11.94 22.48
CA THR A 249 -11.96 11.32 23.21
C THR A 249 -11.45 10.39 24.31
N ASN A 250 -12.32 10.07 25.28
CA ASN A 250 -12.00 9.16 26.37
C ASN A 250 -12.26 7.72 25.95
N PHE A 251 -11.33 7.11 25.17
CA PHE A 251 -11.39 5.73 24.67
C PHE A 251 -12.65 5.41 23.84
N THR A 252 -13.11 6.37 23.03
CA THR A 252 -14.08 6.12 21.98
C THR A 252 -13.39 5.60 20.74
N TYR A 253 -14.00 4.67 20.03
CA TYR A 253 -13.42 3.99 18.87
C TYR A 253 -14.28 4.21 17.63
N SER A 254 -13.59 4.39 16.51
CA SER A 254 -14.17 4.20 15.19
C SER A 254 -13.77 2.84 14.64
N PHE A 255 -14.57 2.28 13.74
CA PHE A 255 -14.36 0.97 13.16
C PHE A 255 -14.30 1.09 11.64
N HIS A 256 -13.14 0.72 11.07
CA HIS A 256 -13.00 0.53 9.62
C HIS A 256 -13.43 -0.90 9.29
N ALA A 257 -14.30 -1.05 8.30
CA ALA A 257 -14.80 -2.34 7.87
C ALA A 257 -14.84 -2.44 6.35
N ASP A 258 -14.49 -3.63 5.84
CA ASP A 258 -14.68 -3.98 4.43
C ASP A 258 -15.85 -4.95 4.31
N LEU A 259 -16.84 -4.54 3.56
CA LEU A 259 -18.10 -5.23 3.31
C LEU A 259 -18.08 -5.83 1.91
N GLU A 260 -18.26 -7.13 1.78
CA GLU A 260 -18.39 -7.83 0.50
C GLU A 260 -19.81 -8.26 0.27
N PHE A 261 -20.37 -7.90 -0.88
CA PHE A 261 -21.79 -8.07 -1.21
C PHE A 261 -21.94 -8.53 -2.67
N GLU A 262 -23.07 -9.18 -2.98
CA GLU A 262 -23.35 -9.66 -4.34
C GLU A 262 -23.99 -8.59 -5.22
N ASN A 263 -24.80 -7.72 -4.62
CA ASN A 263 -25.50 -6.66 -5.36
C ASN A 263 -25.68 -5.40 -4.51
N LYS A 264 -25.91 -4.28 -5.20
CA LYS A 264 -26.02 -2.97 -4.58
C LYS A 264 -27.18 -2.87 -3.57
N SER A 265 -28.29 -3.55 -3.79
CA SER A 265 -29.45 -3.49 -2.89
C SER A 265 -29.17 -4.08 -1.51
N GLN A 266 -28.33 -5.12 -1.43
CA GLN A 266 -27.85 -5.64 -0.15
C GLN A 266 -27.05 -4.59 0.62
N LEU A 267 -26.13 -3.91 -0.07
CA LEU A 267 -25.32 -2.85 0.55
C LEU A 267 -26.21 -1.70 1.03
N ASP A 268 -27.13 -1.22 0.18
CA ASP A 268 -28.00 -0.09 0.51
C ASP A 268 -28.91 -0.42 1.73
N SER A 269 -29.44 -1.64 1.78
CA SER A 269 -30.21 -2.13 2.94
C SER A 269 -29.37 -2.15 4.21
N ALA A 270 -28.19 -2.78 4.15
CA ALA A 270 -27.29 -2.86 5.30
C ALA A 270 -26.86 -1.48 5.80
N LEU A 271 -26.50 -0.56 4.90
CA LEU A 271 -26.11 0.81 5.28
C LEU A 271 -27.26 1.54 5.97
N SER A 272 -28.49 1.42 5.45
CA SER A 272 -29.69 2.01 6.07
C SER A 272 -29.96 1.47 7.47
N ASP A 273 -29.71 0.18 7.71
CA ASP A 273 -29.89 -0.44 9.02
C ASP A 273 -28.77 -0.08 10.00
N ILE A 274 -27.53 -0.05 9.54
CA ILE A 274 -26.37 0.33 10.35
C ILE A 274 -26.47 1.79 10.79
N GLU A 275 -26.93 2.70 9.90
CA GLU A 275 -27.07 4.12 10.19
C GLU A 275 -27.94 4.37 11.44
N LYS A 276 -28.96 3.55 11.68
CA LYS A 276 -29.85 3.62 12.87
C LYS A 276 -29.13 3.26 14.17
N LEU A 277 -28.00 2.53 14.11
CA LEU A 277 -27.25 2.02 15.26
C LEU A 277 -25.89 2.70 15.46
N THR A 278 -25.53 3.62 14.58
CA THR A 278 -24.23 4.30 14.60
C THR A 278 -24.40 5.78 14.82
N GLU A 279 -23.41 6.41 15.48
CA GLU A 279 -23.36 7.86 15.66
C GLU A 279 -22.91 8.56 14.37
N ALA A 280 -22.07 7.87 13.59
CA ALA A 280 -21.59 8.34 12.29
C ALA A 280 -21.22 7.14 11.41
N ILE A 281 -21.43 7.31 10.11
CA ILE A 281 -20.97 6.39 9.08
C ILE A 281 -20.37 7.18 7.92
N ASN A 282 -19.21 6.74 7.43
CA ASN A 282 -18.55 7.31 6.28
C ASN A 282 -18.17 6.20 5.30
N ILE A 283 -18.53 6.36 4.04
CA ILE A 283 -18.19 5.42 2.96
C ILE A 283 -16.94 5.96 2.25
N PHE A 284 -15.83 5.23 2.38
CA PHE A 284 -14.59 5.59 1.71
C PHE A 284 -14.56 5.19 0.24
N GLY A 285 -15.28 4.13 -0.12
CA GLY A 285 -15.41 3.70 -1.50
C GLY A 285 -16.31 2.48 -1.66
N ILE A 286 -16.86 2.34 -2.87
CA ILE A 286 -17.60 1.17 -3.33
C ILE A 286 -16.94 0.76 -4.66
N TYR A 287 -16.34 -0.42 -4.72
CA TYR A 287 -15.45 -0.82 -5.80
C TYR A 287 -15.47 -2.33 -6.02
N LYS A 288 -14.77 -2.82 -7.04
CA LYS A 288 -14.61 -4.26 -7.28
C LYS A 288 -13.56 -4.83 -6.32
N ASN A 289 -13.87 -5.96 -5.70
CA ASN A 289 -12.91 -6.72 -4.93
C ASN A 289 -11.71 -7.11 -5.81
N GLY A 290 -10.52 -6.70 -5.40
CA GLY A 290 -9.27 -6.99 -6.11
C GLY A 290 -8.64 -8.32 -5.71
N ASN A 291 -9.24 -9.04 -4.76
CA ASN A 291 -8.77 -10.36 -4.35
C ASN A 291 -9.25 -11.43 -5.33
N ASN A 292 -8.41 -11.75 -6.31
CA ASN A 292 -8.68 -12.82 -7.27
C ASN A 292 -8.27 -14.22 -6.76
N GLN A 293 -7.97 -14.37 -5.47
CA GLN A 293 -7.68 -15.68 -4.92
C GLN A 293 -8.97 -16.49 -4.79
N PRO A 294 -9.02 -17.75 -5.24
CA PRO A 294 -10.14 -18.61 -4.95
C PRO A 294 -10.30 -18.75 -3.45
N SER A 295 -11.50 -18.51 -2.96
CA SER A 295 -11.92 -18.71 -1.57
C SER A 295 -11.76 -20.16 -1.11
#